data_83677fead6fad43142c22d34292b569c
#
_entry.id   83677fead6fad43142c22d34292b569c
#
_cell.length_a   1.000
_cell.length_b   1.000
_cell.length_c   1.000
_cell.angle_alpha   90.00
_cell.angle_beta   90.00
_cell.angle_gamma   90.00
#
_symmetry.space_group_name_H-M   'P 1'
#
loop_
_entity.id
_entity.type
_entity.pdbx_description
1 polymer ?
#
loop_
_entity_poly.entity_id
_entity_poly.type
_entity_poly.pdbx_seq_one_letter_code
_entity_poly.pdbx_strand_id
1 'polypeptide(L)'
;LLDLLGKNHDVRLFRVQRKPVPIRDLGELTARGSRTQLGDALDLHLATNAASNLDAVILVSDGRNNAGLDPAEVASKYALRGIPIHTLGVGDPEPPKNAWIVGPPGPKEALRQETVAFDVTVRAEGLQGKMARVELHGAREGQEQMVLTAVTIDLPEDNVAMPVRISHAFPESGDWTL
;
A
#
# COMPACT_ATOMS: atom_id res chain seq x y z
N LEU A 1 17.60 1.59 -24.21
CA LEU A 1 18.40 0.91 -23.17
C LEU A 1 18.50 -0.59 -23.48
N LEU A 2 17.37 -1.30 -23.62
CA LEU A 2 17.36 -2.75 -23.86
C LEU A 2 18.15 -3.13 -25.14
N ASP A 3 17.94 -2.42 -26.23
CA ASP A 3 18.66 -2.64 -27.48
C ASP A 3 20.18 -2.41 -27.37
N LEU A 4 20.56 -1.50 -26.49
CA LEU A 4 21.96 -1.20 -26.25
C LEU A 4 22.62 -2.31 -25.41
N LEU A 5 21.94 -2.77 -24.38
CA LEU A 5 22.42 -3.86 -23.52
C LEU A 5 22.47 -5.19 -24.28
N GLY A 6 21.45 -5.48 -25.09
CA GLY A 6 21.37 -6.71 -25.88
C GLY A 6 22.45 -6.90 -26.93
N LYS A 7 23.26 -5.83 -27.24
CA LYS A 7 24.40 -5.97 -28.14
C LYS A 7 25.57 -6.74 -27.54
N ASN A 8 25.73 -6.67 -26.21
CA ASN A 8 26.90 -7.20 -25.54
C ASN A 8 26.55 -8.16 -24.37
N HIS A 9 25.27 -8.29 -24.02
CA HIS A 9 24.80 -9.04 -22.86
C HIS A 9 23.59 -9.91 -23.24
N ASP A 10 23.44 -11.04 -22.57
CA ASP A 10 22.21 -11.85 -22.59
C ASP A 10 21.19 -11.22 -21.63
N VAL A 11 20.27 -10.42 -22.19
CA VAL A 11 19.26 -9.69 -21.38
C VAL A 11 18.01 -10.53 -21.24
N ARG A 12 17.66 -10.84 -20.01
CA ARG A 12 16.43 -11.59 -19.67
C ARG A 12 15.46 -10.66 -18.95
N LEU A 13 14.23 -10.63 -19.43
CA LEU A 13 13.17 -9.78 -18.88
C LEU A 13 12.25 -10.57 -17.96
N PHE A 14 11.92 -9.99 -16.82
CA PHE A 14 10.97 -10.56 -15.87
C PHE A 14 9.96 -9.50 -15.44
N ARG A 15 8.70 -9.86 -15.41
CA ARG A 15 7.70 -9.11 -14.67
C ARG A 15 7.64 -9.61 -13.24
N VAL A 16 7.47 -8.68 -12.30
CA VAL A 16 7.41 -8.98 -10.87
C VAL A 16 6.01 -8.70 -10.34
N GLN A 17 5.44 -9.71 -9.69
CA GLN A 17 4.24 -9.60 -8.86
C GLN A 17 4.54 -10.24 -7.51
N ARG A 18 4.27 -11.53 -7.38
CA ARG A 18 4.66 -12.38 -6.25
C ARG A 18 5.92 -13.19 -6.56
N LYS A 19 6.14 -13.48 -7.83
CA LYS A 19 7.27 -14.26 -8.34
C LYS A 19 7.80 -13.58 -9.60
N PRO A 20 9.08 -13.72 -9.90
CA PRO A 20 9.61 -13.31 -11.18
C PRO A 20 9.06 -14.24 -12.28
N VAL A 21 8.38 -13.69 -13.25
CA VAL A 21 7.84 -14.42 -14.40
C VAL A 21 8.56 -13.92 -15.63
N PRO A 22 9.25 -14.79 -16.39
CA PRO A 22 9.92 -14.39 -17.61
C PRO A 22 8.93 -13.87 -18.65
N ILE A 23 9.32 -12.80 -19.34
CA ILE A 23 8.56 -12.21 -20.45
C ILE A 23 9.47 -12.03 -21.66
N ARG A 24 8.90 -11.97 -22.86
CA ARG A 24 9.66 -11.78 -24.10
C ARG A 24 9.89 -10.32 -24.43
N ASP A 25 8.91 -9.49 -24.14
CA ASP A 25 8.96 -8.07 -24.38
C ASP A 25 8.12 -7.28 -23.35
N LEU A 26 8.26 -5.97 -23.34
CA LEU A 26 7.56 -5.09 -22.40
C LEU A 26 6.04 -5.00 -22.68
N GLY A 27 5.57 -5.37 -23.85
CA GLY A 27 4.14 -5.40 -24.20
C GLY A 27 3.35 -6.44 -23.41
N GLU A 28 4.04 -7.43 -22.82
CA GLU A 28 3.42 -8.42 -21.93
C GLU A 28 3.15 -7.88 -20.51
N LEU A 29 3.59 -6.66 -20.20
CA LEU A 29 3.34 -6.06 -18.89
C LEU A 29 1.88 -5.66 -18.74
N THR A 30 1.26 -6.13 -17.67
CA THR A 30 -0.11 -5.77 -17.31
C THR A 30 -0.18 -5.34 -15.86
N ALA A 31 -0.78 -4.17 -15.59
CA ALA A 31 -0.98 -3.65 -14.24
C ALA A 31 -2.19 -4.30 -13.53
N ARG A 32 -2.17 -5.63 -13.36
CA ARG A 32 -3.28 -6.39 -12.74
C ARG A 32 -2.94 -6.97 -11.37
N GLY A 33 -1.75 -6.66 -10.83
CA GLY A 33 -1.32 -7.14 -9.52
C GLY A 33 -1.94 -6.31 -8.40
N SER A 34 -2.53 -6.99 -7.40
CA SER A 34 -3.03 -6.35 -6.17
C SER A 34 -1.94 -6.13 -5.12
N ARG A 35 -0.80 -6.80 -5.26
CA ARG A 35 0.34 -6.73 -4.32
C ARG A 35 1.66 -6.80 -5.07
N THR A 36 2.62 -6.03 -4.59
CA THR A 36 4.01 -6.08 -5.05
C THR A 36 4.87 -6.69 -3.94
N GLN A 37 5.45 -7.85 -4.21
CA GLN A 37 6.35 -8.60 -3.31
C GLN A 37 7.75 -8.62 -3.93
N LEU A 38 8.37 -7.44 -3.96
CA LEU A 38 9.64 -7.24 -4.64
C LEU A 38 10.77 -8.03 -4.00
N GLY A 39 10.84 -8.05 -2.66
CA GLY A 39 11.84 -8.81 -1.92
C GLY A 39 11.74 -10.32 -2.19
N ASP A 40 10.54 -10.89 -2.12
CA ASP A 40 10.33 -12.33 -2.40
C ASP A 40 10.72 -12.69 -3.85
N ALA A 41 10.40 -11.80 -4.80
CA ALA A 41 10.74 -12.02 -6.19
C ALA A 41 12.26 -11.99 -6.43
N LEU A 42 12.97 -11.06 -5.82
CA LEU A 42 14.43 -10.99 -5.87
C LEU A 42 15.06 -12.21 -5.19
N ASP A 43 14.58 -12.62 -4.04
CA ASP A 43 15.10 -13.79 -3.33
C ASP A 43 14.93 -15.08 -4.14
N LEU A 44 13.74 -15.29 -4.69
CA LEU A 44 13.46 -16.42 -5.58
C LEU A 44 14.30 -16.37 -6.86
N HIS A 45 14.46 -15.19 -7.47
CA HIS A 45 15.31 -15.01 -8.64
C HIS A 45 16.76 -15.40 -8.35
N LEU A 46 17.32 -14.96 -7.21
CA LEU A 46 18.66 -15.29 -6.77
C LEU A 46 18.82 -16.79 -6.53
N ALA A 47 17.82 -17.43 -5.93
CA ALA A 47 17.84 -18.87 -5.65
C ALA A 47 17.78 -19.71 -6.93
N THR A 48 16.94 -19.33 -7.88
CA THR A 48 16.74 -20.08 -9.14
C THR A 48 17.89 -19.87 -10.13
N ASN A 49 18.62 -18.77 -10.03
CA ASN A 49 19.75 -18.45 -10.90
C ASN A 49 21.11 -18.60 -10.19
N ALA A 50 21.15 -19.33 -9.10
CA ALA A 50 22.38 -19.49 -8.29
C ALA A 50 23.59 -20.07 -9.06
N ALA A 51 23.34 -20.86 -10.10
CA ALA A 51 24.36 -21.47 -10.96
C ALA A 51 24.62 -20.69 -12.26
N SER A 52 23.91 -19.57 -12.49
CA SER A 52 24.05 -18.77 -13.71
C SER A 52 25.10 -17.69 -13.51
N ASN A 53 25.83 -17.36 -14.58
CA ASN A 53 26.68 -16.16 -14.61
C ASN A 53 25.76 -14.93 -14.73
N LEU A 54 25.31 -14.43 -13.58
CA LEU A 54 24.49 -13.24 -13.48
C LEU A 54 25.43 -12.05 -13.20
N ASP A 55 25.63 -11.19 -14.20
CA ASP A 55 26.54 -10.06 -14.07
C ASP A 55 25.92 -8.91 -13.29
N ALA A 56 24.63 -8.64 -13.51
CA ALA A 56 23.91 -7.57 -12.83
C ALA A 56 22.38 -7.79 -12.90
N VAL A 57 21.67 -7.10 -12.03
CA VAL A 57 20.21 -6.96 -12.10
C VAL A 57 19.84 -5.50 -12.29
N ILE A 58 18.95 -5.22 -13.23
CA ILE A 58 18.34 -3.90 -13.39
C ILE A 58 16.89 -4.01 -12.91
N LEU A 59 16.61 -3.32 -11.81
CA LEU A 59 15.29 -3.28 -11.20
C LEU A 59 14.57 -2.00 -11.63
N VAL A 60 13.46 -2.14 -12.36
CA VAL A 60 12.58 -1.04 -12.74
C VAL A 60 11.35 -1.11 -11.84
N SER A 61 11.16 -0.09 -10.99
CA SER A 61 10.11 -0.10 -9.96
C SER A 61 9.74 1.31 -9.54
N ASP A 62 8.51 1.50 -9.05
CA ASP A 62 8.08 2.69 -8.32
C ASP A 62 8.52 2.70 -6.84
N GLY A 63 9.32 1.72 -6.43
CA GLY A 63 9.82 1.56 -5.06
C GLY A 63 8.82 0.94 -4.08
N ARG A 64 7.60 0.66 -4.48
CA ARG A 64 6.57 0.11 -3.58
C ARG A 64 6.78 -1.38 -3.36
N ASN A 65 6.96 -1.76 -2.09
CA ASN A 65 6.91 -3.14 -1.62
C ASN A 65 5.86 -3.21 -0.51
N ASN A 66 4.69 -3.77 -0.81
CA ASN A 66 3.57 -3.75 0.13
C ASN A 66 3.31 -5.12 0.79
N ALA A 67 4.16 -6.11 0.53
CA ALA A 67 4.12 -7.42 1.18
C ALA A 67 5.44 -8.17 0.96
N GLY A 68 5.68 -9.20 1.79
CA GLY A 68 6.83 -10.09 1.68
C GLY A 68 8.11 -9.57 2.33
N LEU A 69 9.25 -10.08 1.89
CA LEU A 69 10.58 -9.73 2.41
C LEU A 69 10.95 -8.28 2.09
N ASP A 70 11.79 -7.69 2.95
CA ASP A 70 12.38 -6.38 2.68
C ASP A 70 13.36 -6.49 1.49
N PRO A 71 13.15 -5.73 0.41
CA PRO A 71 14.05 -5.72 -0.74
C PRO A 71 15.49 -5.34 -0.40
N ALA A 72 15.72 -4.49 0.61
CA ALA A 72 17.06 -4.08 1.02
C ALA A 72 17.83 -5.22 1.70
N GLU A 73 17.15 -6.03 2.51
CA GLU A 73 17.75 -7.24 3.09
C GLU A 73 18.13 -8.25 2.01
N VAL A 74 17.25 -8.44 1.02
CA VAL A 74 17.53 -9.34 -0.10
C VAL A 74 18.65 -8.81 -0.98
N ALA A 75 18.73 -7.49 -1.24
CA ALA A 75 19.81 -6.89 -1.99
C ALA A 75 21.19 -7.15 -1.37
N SER A 76 21.26 -7.25 -0.04
CA SER A 76 22.49 -7.64 0.66
C SER A 76 22.98 -9.04 0.27
N LYS A 77 22.08 -9.99 -0.03
CA LYS A 77 22.43 -11.34 -0.51
C LYS A 77 23.04 -11.30 -1.92
N TYR A 78 22.59 -10.40 -2.78
CA TYR A 78 23.20 -10.16 -4.09
C TYR A 78 24.59 -9.56 -3.95
N ALA A 79 24.76 -8.57 -3.07
CA ALA A 79 26.05 -7.96 -2.79
C ALA A 79 27.09 -8.97 -2.31
N LEU A 80 26.72 -9.91 -1.43
CA LEU A 80 27.58 -11.00 -0.98
C LEU A 80 28.06 -11.92 -2.11
N ARG A 81 27.32 -11.97 -3.21
CA ARG A 81 27.71 -12.74 -4.42
C ARG A 81 28.39 -11.87 -5.47
N GLY A 82 28.66 -10.60 -5.19
CA GLY A 82 29.25 -9.66 -6.11
C GLY A 82 28.35 -9.24 -7.27
N ILE A 83 27.03 -9.45 -7.14
CA ILE A 83 26.04 -9.13 -8.17
C ILE A 83 25.43 -7.75 -7.87
N PRO A 84 25.70 -6.70 -8.64
CA PRO A 84 25.11 -5.39 -8.42
C PRO A 84 23.62 -5.37 -8.83
N ILE A 85 22.80 -4.65 -8.06
CA ILE A 85 21.43 -4.31 -8.41
C ILE A 85 21.39 -2.82 -8.75
N HIS A 86 21.11 -2.49 -10.01
CA HIS A 86 20.87 -1.12 -10.46
C HIS A 86 19.38 -0.83 -10.42
N THR A 87 18.98 0.26 -9.81
CA THR A 87 17.57 0.66 -9.71
C THR A 87 17.23 1.77 -10.67
N LEU A 88 16.15 1.62 -11.40
CA LEU A 88 15.55 2.67 -12.22
C LEU A 88 14.16 2.97 -11.65
N GLY A 89 14.04 4.14 -11.01
CA GLY A 89 12.77 4.63 -10.49
C GLY A 89 11.82 5.02 -11.62
N VAL A 90 10.61 4.56 -11.57
CA VAL A 90 9.53 4.91 -12.49
C VAL A 90 8.31 5.36 -11.71
N GLY A 91 7.51 6.26 -12.30
CA GLY A 91 6.32 6.80 -11.66
C GLY A 91 6.48 8.27 -11.27
N ASP A 92 5.50 8.76 -10.53
CA ASP A 92 5.51 10.13 -10.02
C ASP A 92 6.42 10.18 -8.78
N PRO A 93 7.42 11.07 -8.73
CA PRO A 93 8.24 11.26 -7.52
C PRO A 93 7.46 11.90 -6.37
N GLU A 94 6.32 12.53 -6.66
CA GLU A 94 5.45 13.02 -5.59
C GLU A 94 4.75 11.86 -4.87
N PRO A 95 4.75 11.84 -3.53
CA PRO A 95 4.01 10.83 -2.78
C PRO A 95 2.52 10.88 -3.16
N PRO A 96 1.86 9.73 -3.29
CA PRO A 96 0.44 9.69 -3.60
C PRO A 96 -0.35 10.38 -2.50
N LYS A 97 -1.24 11.29 -2.89
CA LYS A 97 -2.15 11.93 -1.95
C LYS A 97 -3.11 10.90 -1.39
N ASN A 98 -3.04 10.69 -0.10
CA ASN A 98 -3.86 9.69 0.58
C ASN A 98 -4.24 10.16 1.99
N ALA A 99 -5.42 9.74 2.44
CA ALA A 99 -5.83 9.86 3.83
C ALA A 99 -6.49 8.55 4.27
N TRP A 100 -6.20 8.12 5.48
CA TRP A 100 -6.76 6.88 6.01
C TRP A 100 -7.07 6.99 7.50
N ILE A 101 -7.99 6.16 7.94
CA ILE A 101 -8.42 6.08 9.33
C ILE A 101 -7.87 4.81 9.94
N VAL A 102 -7.32 4.94 11.14
CA VAL A 102 -6.91 3.83 12.00
C VAL A 102 -7.64 4.00 13.32
N GLY A 103 -8.28 2.95 13.80
CA GLY A 103 -8.97 3.02 15.07
C GLY A 103 -9.36 1.65 15.59
N PRO A 104 -9.64 1.54 16.90
CA PRO A 104 -10.24 0.36 17.47
C PRO A 104 -11.66 0.20 16.91
N PRO A 105 -12.20 -1.02 16.91
CA PRO A 105 -13.63 -1.21 16.66
C PRO A 105 -14.41 -0.39 17.69
N GLY A 106 -15.53 0.21 17.27
CA GLY A 106 -16.42 0.96 18.14
C GLY A 106 -17.02 0.07 19.25
N PRO A 107 -17.69 0.67 20.23
CA PRO A 107 -18.39 -0.08 21.27
C PRO A 107 -19.45 -0.99 20.66
N LYS A 108 -19.55 -2.21 21.19
CA LYS A 108 -20.47 -3.23 20.68
C LYS A 108 -21.91 -3.02 21.15
N GLU A 109 -22.08 -2.30 22.25
CA GLU A 109 -23.38 -2.06 22.88
C GLU A 109 -23.45 -0.63 23.38
N ALA A 110 -24.62 -0.02 23.31
CA ALA A 110 -24.91 1.30 23.84
C ALA A 110 -26.36 1.37 24.31
N LEU A 111 -26.64 2.20 25.29
CA LEU A 111 -28.01 2.46 25.72
C LEU A 111 -28.71 3.41 24.73
N ARG A 112 -29.99 3.25 24.58
CA ARG A 112 -30.83 4.14 23.77
C ARG A 112 -30.65 5.59 24.24
N GLN A 113 -30.45 6.50 23.31
CA GLN A 113 -30.22 7.94 23.54
C GLN A 113 -28.92 8.27 24.31
N GLU A 114 -28.10 7.28 24.65
CA GLU A 114 -26.77 7.52 25.17
C GLU A 114 -25.85 8.02 24.05
N THR A 115 -25.03 9.01 24.35
CA THR A 115 -24.02 9.50 23.42
C THR A 115 -22.81 8.57 23.43
N VAL A 116 -22.60 7.90 22.32
CA VAL A 116 -21.47 7.01 22.09
C VAL A 116 -20.38 7.78 21.38
N ALA A 117 -19.15 7.67 21.87
CA ALA A 117 -17.97 8.27 21.25
C ALA A 117 -17.15 7.20 20.50
N PHE A 118 -16.72 7.57 19.29
CA PHE A 118 -15.83 6.79 18.44
C PHE A 118 -14.52 7.57 18.31
N ASP A 119 -13.47 7.04 18.92
CA ASP A 119 -12.14 7.63 18.85
C ASP A 119 -11.34 6.96 17.73
N VAL A 120 -11.05 7.71 16.69
CA VAL A 120 -10.27 7.26 15.54
C VAL A 120 -9.04 8.12 15.35
N THR A 121 -8.05 7.60 14.67
CA THR A 121 -6.85 8.35 14.29
C THR A 121 -6.84 8.54 12.79
N VAL A 122 -6.78 9.77 12.35
CA VAL A 122 -6.62 10.12 10.93
C VAL A 122 -5.13 10.35 10.66
N ARG A 123 -4.65 9.81 9.54
CA ARG A 123 -3.34 10.08 8.97
C ARG A 123 -3.50 10.52 7.53
N ALA A 124 -2.60 11.36 7.06
CA ALA A 124 -2.59 11.82 5.68
C ALA A 124 -1.17 11.83 5.12
N GLU A 125 -1.07 11.81 3.80
CA GLU A 125 0.16 11.94 3.04
C GLU A 125 -0.11 12.79 1.79
N GLY A 126 0.69 13.82 1.55
CA GLY A 126 0.52 14.76 0.44
C GLY A 126 -0.73 15.62 0.49
N LEU A 127 -1.39 15.73 1.65
CA LEU A 127 -2.66 16.47 1.85
C LEU A 127 -2.61 17.47 3.01
N GLN A 128 -1.44 17.81 3.53
CA GLN A 128 -1.28 18.77 4.62
C GLN A 128 -2.07 20.06 4.39
N GLY A 129 -2.79 20.52 5.40
CA GLY A 129 -3.57 21.74 5.36
C GLY A 129 -4.81 21.71 4.45
N LYS A 130 -5.17 20.54 3.94
CA LYS A 130 -6.46 20.33 3.27
C LYS A 130 -7.53 19.97 4.30
N MET A 131 -8.76 20.41 4.06
CA MET A 131 -9.89 19.97 4.88
C MET A 131 -10.36 18.58 4.43
N ALA A 132 -10.67 17.74 5.40
CA ALA A 132 -11.33 16.45 5.19
C ALA A 132 -12.59 16.36 6.06
N ARG A 133 -13.58 15.63 5.55
CA ARG A 133 -14.79 15.31 6.28
C ARG A 133 -14.74 13.85 6.70
N VAL A 134 -14.74 13.62 8.01
CA VAL A 134 -14.78 12.27 8.60
C VAL A 134 -16.23 11.98 8.96
N GLU A 135 -16.78 10.89 8.44
CA GLU A 135 -18.18 10.54 8.59
C GLU A 135 -18.33 9.22 9.35
N LEU A 136 -19.29 9.18 10.25
CA LEU A 136 -19.80 7.95 10.83
C LEU A 136 -21.02 7.51 10.02
N HIS A 137 -20.90 6.38 9.36
CA HIS A 137 -22.01 5.76 8.64
C HIS A 137 -22.62 4.66 9.48
N GLY A 138 -23.91 4.47 9.34
CA GLY A 138 -24.63 3.38 9.99
C GLY A 138 -25.86 2.96 9.24
N ALA A 139 -26.24 1.70 9.41
CA ALA A 139 -27.47 1.14 8.90
C ALA A 139 -28.11 0.24 9.96
N ARG A 140 -29.43 0.24 10.04
CA ARG A 140 -30.18 -0.80 10.76
C ARG A 140 -30.41 -1.99 9.84
N GLU A 141 -30.68 -3.14 10.44
CA GLU A 141 -30.99 -4.35 9.67
C GLU A 141 -32.11 -4.10 8.65
N GLY A 142 -31.81 -4.40 7.39
CA GLY A 142 -32.74 -4.20 6.26
C GLY A 142 -32.87 -2.76 5.75
N GLN A 143 -32.08 -1.82 6.25
CA GLN A 143 -32.07 -0.42 5.79
C GLN A 143 -30.77 -0.08 5.03
N GLU A 144 -30.84 0.95 4.21
CA GLU A 144 -29.65 1.49 3.54
C GLU A 144 -28.76 2.25 4.52
N GLN A 145 -27.46 2.21 4.27
CA GLN A 145 -26.47 2.93 5.04
C GLN A 145 -26.63 4.44 4.88
N MET A 146 -26.63 5.17 5.99
CA MET A 146 -26.73 6.62 6.01
C MET A 146 -25.61 7.26 6.84
N VAL A 147 -25.34 8.52 6.60
CA VAL A 147 -24.44 9.32 7.43
C VAL A 147 -25.14 9.69 8.74
N LEU A 148 -24.65 9.19 9.85
CA LEU A 148 -25.17 9.48 11.19
C LEU A 148 -24.63 10.79 11.75
N THR A 149 -23.33 11.00 11.59
CA THR A 149 -22.61 12.21 12.08
C THR A 149 -21.38 12.44 11.22
N ALA A 150 -20.97 13.69 11.09
CA ALA A 150 -19.74 14.07 10.41
C ALA A 150 -19.00 15.17 11.15
N VAL A 151 -17.67 15.15 11.05
CA VAL A 151 -16.76 16.15 11.60
C VAL A 151 -15.82 16.59 10.48
N THR A 152 -15.63 17.90 10.33
CA THR A 152 -14.62 18.46 9.41
C THR A 152 -13.36 18.74 10.18
N ILE A 153 -12.23 18.32 9.64
CA ILE A 153 -10.91 18.48 10.23
C ILE A 153 -9.94 19.04 9.20
N ASP A 154 -8.92 19.75 9.67
CA ASP A 154 -7.75 20.06 8.87
C ASP A 154 -6.77 18.89 8.94
N LEU A 155 -6.34 18.38 7.78
CA LEU A 155 -5.43 17.25 7.73
C LEU A 155 -4.05 17.64 8.27
N PRO A 156 -3.43 16.78 9.11
CA PRO A 156 -2.15 17.04 9.73
C PRO A 156 -1.00 16.99 8.71
N GLU A 157 0.20 17.27 9.17
CA GLU A 157 1.43 16.98 8.43
C GLU A 157 1.52 15.50 8.07
N ASP A 158 2.29 15.22 7.03
CA ASP A 158 2.42 13.86 6.49
C ASP A 158 2.82 12.85 7.58
N ASN A 159 2.07 11.77 7.64
CA ASN A 159 2.22 10.67 8.59
C ASN A 159 2.03 11.05 10.09
N VAL A 160 1.68 12.27 10.43
CA VAL A 160 1.32 12.66 11.79
C VAL A 160 -0.04 12.06 12.15
N ALA A 161 -0.12 11.46 13.31
CA ALA A 161 -1.36 10.89 13.84
C ALA A 161 -2.25 11.98 14.43
N MET A 162 -3.44 12.18 13.91
CA MET A 162 -4.42 13.13 14.42
C MET A 162 -5.60 12.39 15.06
N PRO A 163 -5.80 12.50 16.37
CA PRO A 163 -6.96 11.91 17.03
C PRO A 163 -8.24 12.69 16.65
N VAL A 164 -9.27 11.97 16.27
CA VAL A 164 -10.58 12.53 15.95
C VAL A 164 -11.64 11.78 16.73
N ARG A 165 -12.49 12.54 17.45
CA ARG A 165 -13.63 11.99 18.17
C ARG A 165 -14.91 12.34 17.44
N ILE A 166 -15.69 11.33 17.11
CA ILE A 166 -17.04 11.46 16.55
C ILE A 166 -18.02 10.89 17.58
N SER A 167 -19.05 11.65 17.91
CA SER A 167 -20.06 11.22 18.86
C SER A 167 -21.43 11.16 18.21
N HIS A 168 -22.19 10.10 18.51
CA HIS A 168 -23.55 9.93 18.03
C HIS A 168 -24.45 9.33 19.12
N ALA A 169 -25.68 9.80 19.19
CA ALA A 169 -26.71 9.23 20.07
C ALA A 169 -27.72 8.46 19.22
N PHE A 170 -27.83 7.16 19.46
CA PHE A 170 -28.77 6.31 18.72
C PHE A 170 -30.20 6.48 19.27
N PRO A 171 -31.13 7.03 18.47
CA PRO A 171 -32.47 7.37 18.96
C PRO A 171 -33.35 6.14 19.17
N GLU A 172 -33.04 5.05 18.48
CA GLU A 172 -33.85 3.84 18.43
C GLU A 172 -33.05 2.60 18.86
N SER A 173 -33.75 1.64 19.46
CA SER A 173 -33.15 0.35 19.77
C SER A 173 -33.07 -0.53 18.53
N GLY A 174 -32.16 -1.46 18.50
CA GLY A 174 -31.96 -2.44 17.43
C GLY A 174 -30.50 -2.63 17.09
N ASP A 175 -30.24 -3.55 16.17
CA ASP A 175 -28.89 -3.84 15.70
C ASP A 175 -28.49 -2.83 14.62
N TRP A 176 -27.34 -2.20 14.83
CA TRP A 176 -26.74 -1.23 13.93
C TRP A 176 -25.45 -1.79 13.35
N THR A 177 -25.29 -1.67 12.05
CA THR A 177 -23.99 -1.87 11.36
C THR A 177 -23.38 -0.49 11.13
N LEU A 178 -22.13 -0.30 11.58
CA LEU A 178 -21.37 0.96 11.49
C LEU A 178 -20.21 0.81 10.52
#